data_193dcde14847879d0fcc51f8e954ea3e
#
_entry.id   193dcde14847879d0fcc51f8e954ea3e
#
_cell.length_a   1.000
_cell.length_b   1.000
_cell.length_c   1.000
_cell.angle_alpha   90.00
_cell.angle_beta   90.00
_cell.angle_gamma   90.00
#
_symmetry.space_group_name_H-M   'P 1'
#
loop_
_entity.id
_entity.type
_entity.pdbx_description
1 polymer ?
#
loop_
_entity_poly.entity_id
_entity_poly.type
_entity_poly.pdbx_seq_one_letter_code
_entity_poly.pdbx_strand_id
1 'polypeptide(L)'
;MSLKATNKVSANRYELTITIDGEKFSAAIDEAYKKNRAKINIPGFRKGKAPKAMIEKMYGEGVFFEDALNLLYNDVVDEAITESGLKVINDKMDFDMVSISKEDGVEFKVTLTTYPEIEIGEYKGLKVEKVSATVEDAEIDAQVKAMADRNARVVSVEDRAAKLGDIAVIDFEGFCDGVAFDGGKAEGHSLELGSGQFIPGFEEQIAGHNIGDEFDITVTFPEDYGAEDLAGKETVFKIKLHEIKVRELPEIDDEFAKDVSEFDTLAELKADIKEKLTANKEKAAEEAIENDLVGQIVDSIKGEIPEAMYENRLNQSVEEFAYRLQSQGLDLDTYLKYTNSSIEDFKTSMRPQAEGQVKFRLALEKIVELENIKADEKDLEEQYEKLAKDYGMEIEKIKAAIPADAIAEDIAVGKAIDFIKENAVITEAAPKKTAKKSTAKKTTSKKSDEENAKDAE
;
A
#
# COMPACT_ATOMS: atom_id res chain seq x y z
N MET A 1 -40.90 19.38 -6.81
CA MET A 1 -39.93 18.88 -5.85
C MET A 1 -39.20 20.06 -5.29
N SER A 2 -38.94 20.13 -4.03
CA SER A 2 -38.16 21.24 -3.48
C SER A 2 -37.43 20.82 -2.24
N LEU A 3 -36.21 21.28 -2.13
CA LEU A 3 -35.48 21.33 -0.87
C LEU A 3 -36.21 22.30 0.06
N LYS A 4 -36.80 21.81 1.15
CA LYS A 4 -37.59 22.64 2.09
C LYS A 4 -36.70 23.33 3.12
N ALA A 5 -35.70 22.63 3.61
CA ALA A 5 -34.76 23.13 4.59
C ALA A 5 -33.43 22.38 4.57
N THR A 6 -32.36 23.10 4.92
CA THR A 6 -31.02 22.57 5.15
C THR A 6 -30.61 22.92 6.56
N ASN A 7 -30.42 21.94 7.43
CA ASN A 7 -30.07 22.12 8.83
C ASN A 7 -28.70 21.49 9.11
N LYS A 8 -27.78 22.25 9.72
CA LYS A 8 -26.52 21.71 10.23
C LYS A 8 -26.79 20.95 11.52
N VAL A 9 -26.51 19.64 11.52
CA VAL A 9 -26.71 18.76 12.69
C VAL A 9 -25.46 18.71 13.56
N SER A 10 -24.31 18.58 12.94
CA SER A 10 -23.00 18.61 13.62
C SER A 10 -21.92 19.13 12.67
N ALA A 11 -20.65 19.07 13.07
CA ALA A 11 -19.56 19.31 12.15
C ALA A 11 -19.67 18.30 10.99
N ASN A 12 -19.64 18.77 9.76
CA ASN A 12 -19.69 17.96 8.54
C ASN A 12 -20.94 17.07 8.37
N ARG A 13 -22.04 17.29 9.14
CA ARG A 13 -23.30 16.57 8.95
C ARG A 13 -24.46 17.55 8.81
N TYR A 14 -25.21 17.37 7.72
CA TYR A 14 -26.36 18.20 7.37
C TYR A 14 -27.59 17.33 7.15
N GLU A 15 -28.74 17.82 7.63
CA GLU A 15 -30.06 17.24 7.43
C GLU A 15 -30.78 18.05 6.35
N LEU A 16 -31.10 17.41 5.22
CA LEU A 16 -31.95 18.00 4.17
C LEU A 16 -33.37 17.52 4.39
N THR A 17 -34.33 18.47 4.46
CA THR A 17 -35.76 18.16 4.44
C THR A 17 -36.25 18.31 3.02
N ILE A 18 -36.72 17.22 2.42
CA ILE A 18 -37.08 17.10 1.03
C ILE A 18 -38.57 16.83 0.89
N THR A 19 -39.21 17.48 -0.07
CA THR A 19 -40.64 17.27 -0.35
C THR A 19 -40.85 16.86 -1.81
N ILE A 20 -41.70 15.85 -2.00
CA ILE A 20 -42.20 15.42 -3.28
C ILE A 20 -43.69 15.75 -3.32
N ASP A 21 -44.12 16.54 -4.31
CA ASP A 21 -45.53 16.90 -4.45
C ASP A 21 -46.42 15.70 -4.78
N GLY A 22 -47.71 15.78 -4.42
CA GLY A 22 -48.67 14.69 -4.58
C GLY A 22 -48.87 14.26 -6.03
N GLU A 23 -48.75 15.17 -7.02
CA GLU A 23 -48.90 14.82 -8.44
C GLU A 23 -47.78 13.91 -8.90
N LYS A 24 -46.52 14.27 -8.56
CA LYS A 24 -45.35 13.50 -8.96
C LYS A 24 -45.31 12.16 -8.21
N PHE A 25 -45.66 12.15 -6.93
CA PHE A 25 -45.76 10.92 -6.16
C PHE A 25 -46.87 9.98 -6.69
N SER A 26 -48.04 10.55 -7.07
CA SER A 26 -49.12 9.76 -7.66
C SER A 26 -48.72 9.13 -9.00
N ALA A 27 -47.96 9.85 -9.83
CA ALA A 27 -47.42 9.31 -11.07
C ALA A 27 -46.41 8.14 -10.81
N ALA A 28 -45.57 8.28 -9.80
CA ALA A 28 -44.64 7.21 -9.38
C ALA A 28 -45.38 5.97 -8.81
N ILE A 29 -46.50 6.18 -8.08
CA ILE A 29 -47.33 5.06 -7.62
C ILE A 29 -47.93 4.31 -8.81
N ASP A 30 -48.33 5.01 -9.88
CA ASP A 30 -48.84 4.37 -11.11
C ASP A 30 -47.75 3.57 -11.85
N GLU A 31 -46.53 4.06 -11.82
CA GLU A 31 -45.37 3.33 -12.36
C GLU A 31 -45.00 2.11 -11.52
N ALA A 32 -44.94 2.26 -10.20
CA ALA A 32 -44.71 1.16 -9.26
C ALA A 32 -45.80 0.03 -9.43
N TYR A 33 -47.05 0.40 -9.57
CA TYR A 33 -48.10 -0.53 -9.89
C TYR A 33 -47.81 -1.28 -11.20
N LYS A 34 -47.45 -0.56 -12.29
CA LYS A 34 -47.15 -1.21 -13.58
C LYS A 34 -46.00 -2.20 -13.49
N LYS A 35 -44.95 -1.87 -12.74
CA LYS A 35 -43.77 -2.73 -12.52
C LYS A 35 -44.13 -3.98 -11.67
N ASN A 36 -44.91 -3.80 -10.60
CA ASN A 36 -45.11 -4.82 -9.58
C ASN A 36 -46.41 -5.64 -9.74
N ARG A 37 -47.40 -5.18 -10.51
CA ARG A 37 -48.69 -5.89 -10.68
C ARG A 37 -48.54 -7.36 -11.10
N ALA A 38 -47.49 -7.68 -11.85
CA ALA A 38 -47.24 -9.07 -12.30
C ALA A 38 -46.84 -10.01 -11.16
N LYS A 39 -46.36 -9.45 -10.04
CA LYS A 39 -45.97 -10.22 -8.84
C LYS A 39 -47.16 -10.44 -7.90
N ILE A 40 -48.22 -9.63 -7.97
CA ILE A 40 -49.33 -9.59 -7.04
C ILE A 40 -50.41 -10.57 -7.53
N ASN A 41 -50.91 -11.42 -6.61
CA ASN A 41 -51.99 -12.36 -6.85
C ASN A 41 -53.24 -11.93 -6.06
N ILE A 42 -54.32 -11.62 -6.78
CA ILE A 42 -55.61 -11.23 -6.19
C ILE A 42 -56.62 -12.31 -6.47
N PRO A 43 -57.35 -12.86 -5.47
CA PRO A 43 -58.44 -13.79 -5.67
C PRO A 43 -59.50 -13.22 -6.63
N GLY A 44 -59.89 -14.00 -7.64
CA GLY A 44 -60.82 -13.58 -8.66
C GLY A 44 -60.24 -12.90 -9.89
N PHE A 45 -58.95 -12.62 -9.91
CA PHE A 45 -58.26 -12.04 -11.06
C PHE A 45 -57.07 -12.94 -11.52
N ARG A 46 -56.87 -12.96 -12.85
CA ARG A 46 -55.66 -13.59 -13.38
C ARG A 46 -54.43 -12.81 -12.92
N LYS A 47 -53.38 -13.51 -12.51
CA LYS A 47 -52.13 -12.93 -12.04
C LYS A 47 -51.64 -11.77 -12.96
N GLY A 48 -51.40 -10.60 -12.39
CA GLY A 48 -50.97 -9.40 -13.09
C GLY A 48 -52.06 -8.64 -13.86
N LYS A 49 -53.33 -9.02 -13.70
CA LYS A 49 -54.48 -8.38 -14.36
C LYS A 49 -55.45 -7.67 -13.40
N ALA A 50 -55.18 -7.67 -12.12
CA ALA A 50 -55.96 -6.98 -11.12
C ALA A 50 -55.82 -5.45 -11.31
N PRO A 51 -56.93 -4.66 -11.32
CA PRO A 51 -56.86 -3.20 -11.35
C PRO A 51 -56.21 -2.65 -10.07
N LYS A 52 -55.51 -1.49 -10.20
CA LYS A 52 -54.85 -0.81 -9.07
C LYS A 52 -55.79 -0.64 -7.86
N ALA A 53 -57.00 -0.10 -8.07
CA ALA A 53 -57.98 0.13 -7.03
C ALA A 53 -58.39 -1.12 -6.26
N MET A 54 -58.35 -2.31 -6.89
CA MET A 54 -58.65 -3.59 -6.20
C MET A 54 -57.49 -4.03 -5.33
N ILE A 55 -56.25 -3.78 -5.75
CA ILE A 55 -55.04 -4.08 -4.98
C ILE A 55 -55.00 -3.16 -3.75
N GLU A 56 -55.17 -1.84 -3.95
CA GLU A 56 -55.25 -0.84 -2.88
C GLU A 56 -56.34 -1.15 -1.86
N LYS A 57 -57.54 -1.62 -2.33
CA LYS A 57 -58.63 -2.01 -1.43
C LYS A 57 -58.31 -3.21 -0.56
N MET A 58 -57.52 -4.16 -1.06
CA MET A 58 -57.16 -5.39 -0.32
C MET A 58 -55.95 -5.23 0.58
N TYR A 59 -54.95 -4.51 0.14
CA TYR A 59 -53.65 -4.38 0.81
C TYR A 59 -53.41 -3.00 1.45
N GLY A 60 -54.34 -2.08 1.25
CA GLY A 60 -54.25 -0.71 1.70
C GLY A 60 -53.72 0.24 0.61
N GLU A 61 -54.02 1.54 0.73
CA GLU A 61 -53.59 2.58 -0.24
C GLU A 61 -52.09 2.68 -0.34
N GLY A 62 -51.37 2.40 0.75
CA GLY A 62 -49.90 2.49 0.82
C GLY A 62 -49.13 1.35 0.18
N VAL A 63 -49.80 0.33 -0.40
CA VAL A 63 -49.15 -0.88 -0.94
C VAL A 63 -48.05 -0.61 -1.98
N PHE A 64 -48.11 0.53 -2.65
CA PHE A 64 -47.12 0.94 -3.67
C PHE A 64 -46.25 2.12 -3.24
N PHE A 65 -46.41 2.64 -2.01
CA PHE A 65 -45.74 3.86 -1.60
C PHE A 65 -44.22 3.68 -1.50
N GLU A 66 -43.76 2.58 -0.93
CA GLU A 66 -42.34 2.25 -0.84
C GLU A 66 -41.70 2.07 -2.21
N ASP A 67 -42.36 1.31 -3.10
CA ASP A 67 -41.87 1.13 -4.47
C ASP A 67 -41.84 2.46 -5.25
N ALA A 68 -42.85 3.32 -5.07
CA ALA A 68 -42.92 4.62 -5.71
C ALA A 68 -41.84 5.59 -5.19
N LEU A 69 -41.60 5.57 -3.87
CA LEU A 69 -40.53 6.36 -3.28
C LEU A 69 -39.17 5.92 -3.78
N ASN A 70 -38.91 4.60 -3.82
CA ASN A 70 -37.65 4.05 -4.33
C ASN A 70 -37.36 4.41 -5.80
N LEU A 71 -38.44 4.61 -6.63
CA LEU A 71 -38.29 5.08 -8.00
C LEU A 71 -37.82 6.53 -8.11
N LEU A 72 -38.18 7.36 -7.15
CA LEU A 72 -37.90 8.79 -7.15
C LEU A 72 -36.69 9.18 -6.28
N TYR A 73 -36.32 8.31 -5.34
CA TYR A 73 -35.41 8.65 -4.24
C TYR A 73 -34.08 9.23 -4.74
N ASN A 74 -33.39 8.53 -5.64
CA ASN A 74 -32.08 8.97 -6.11
C ASN A 74 -32.16 10.33 -6.82
N ASP A 75 -33.09 10.46 -7.78
CA ASP A 75 -33.22 11.69 -8.56
C ASP A 75 -33.56 12.89 -7.66
N VAL A 76 -34.43 12.66 -6.65
CA VAL A 76 -34.89 13.72 -5.74
C VAL A 76 -33.81 14.14 -4.75
N VAL A 77 -33.04 13.17 -4.26
CA VAL A 77 -31.92 13.47 -3.34
C VAL A 77 -30.79 14.18 -4.09
N ASP A 78 -30.46 13.73 -5.31
CA ASP A 78 -29.42 14.37 -6.14
C ASP A 78 -29.78 15.82 -6.50
N GLU A 79 -31.08 16.08 -6.87
CA GLU A 79 -31.57 17.44 -7.08
C GLU A 79 -31.46 18.29 -5.79
N ALA A 80 -31.83 17.73 -4.64
CA ALA A 80 -31.76 18.46 -3.36
C ALA A 80 -30.33 18.75 -2.93
N ILE A 81 -29.40 17.84 -3.15
CA ILE A 81 -27.96 18.06 -2.91
C ILE A 81 -27.46 19.20 -3.79
N THR A 82 -27.81 19.18 -5.08
CA THR A 82 -27.42 20.23 -6.03
C THR A 82 -27.99 21.59 -5.62
N GLU A 83 -29.28 21.64 -5.24
CA GLU A 83 -29.95 22.87 -4.77
C GLU A 83 -29.36 23.41 -3.47
N SER A 84 -28.89 22.51 -2.59
CA SER A 84 -28.27 22.90 -1.33
C SER A 84 -26.89 23.52 -1.47
N GLY A 85 -26.20 23.26 -2.61
CA GLY A 85 -24.81 23.67 -2.84
C GLY A 85 -23.78 22.99 -1.94
N LEU A 86 -24.17 21.94 -1.20
CA LEU A 86 -23.27 21.20 -0.33
C LEU A 86 -22.38 20.24 -1.12
N LYS A 87 -21.09 20.21 -0.80
CA LYS A 87 -20.18 19.18 -1.29
C LYS A 87 -20.33 17.94 -0.42
N VAL A 88 -21.00 16.92 -0.92
CA VAL A 88 -21.32 15.67 -0.21
C VAL A 88 -20.25 14.63 -0.50
N ILE A 89 -19.85 13.87 0.52
CA ILE A 89 -18.98 12.71 0.38
C ILE A 89 -19.81 11.43 0.25
N ASN A 90 -19.24 10.41 -0.39
CA ASN A 90 -19.87 9.10 -0.47
C ASN A 90 -19.85 8.43 0.92
N ASP A 91 -21.01 8.46 1.57
CA ASP A 91 -21.24 7.90 2.89
C ASP A 91 -22.65 7.37 3.00
N LYS A 92 -22.90 6.55 4.01
CA LYS A 92 -24.24 6.07 4.32
C LYS A 92 -25.11 7.24 4.75
N MET A 93 -26.17 7.49 3.99
CA MET A 93 -27.17 8.50 4.32
C MET A 93 -28.20 7.93 5.31
N ASP A 94 -28.49 8.68 6.37
CA ASP A 94 -29.58 8.33 7.26
C ASP A 94 -30.89 8.88 6.66
N PHE A 95 -31.93 8.04 6.64
CA PHE A 95 -33.23 8.37 6.10
C PHE A 95 -34.29 8.39 7.21
N ASP A 96 -35.10 9.43 7.30
CA ASP A 96 -36.21 9.54 8.22
C ASP A 96 -37.48 10.04 7.50
N MET A 97 -38.54 9.25 7.59
CA MET A 97 -39.83 9.57 6.97
C MET A 97 -40.65 10.48 7.87
N VAL A 98 -40.97 11.67 7.40
CA VAL A 98 -41.81 12.64 8.13
C VAL A 98 -43.29 12.40 7.84
N SER A 99 -43.68 12.36 6.56
CA SER A 99 -45.04 12.11 6.14
C SER A 99 -45.11 11.51 4.74
N ILE A 100 -46.12 10.68 4.50
CA ILE A 100 -46.39 10.09 3.20
C ILE A 100 -47.91 10.03 2.95
N SER A 101 -48.36 10.66 1.91
CA SER A 101 -49.77 10.70 1.49
C SER A 101 -49.85 10.76 -0.01
N LYS A 102 -50.93 10.22 -0.58
CA LYS A 102 -51.13 10.28 -2.02
C LYS A 102 -51.52 11.70 -2.49
N GLU A 103 -52.20 12.46 -1.63
CA GLU A 103 -52.73 13.80 -1.95
C GLU A 103 -51.67 14.89 -1.69
N ASP A 104 -51.04 14.83 -0.52
CA ASP A 104 -50.05 15.80 -0.07
C ASP A 104 -48.65 15.51 -0.58
N GLY A 105 -48.39 14.27 -1.00
CA GLY A 105 -47.08 13.80 -1.43
C GLY A 105 -46.25 13.18 -0.30
N VAL A 106 -44.93 13.37 -0.36
CA VAL A 106 -43.99 12.79 0.60
C VAL A 106 -43.10 13.88 1.16
N GLU A 107 -42.91 13.89 2.47
CA GLU A 107 -41.86 14.66 3.15
C GLU A 107 -40.95 13.71 3.92
N PHE A 108 -39.67 13.80 3.68
CA PHE A 108 -38.65 12.99 4.35
C PHE A 108 -37.39 13.78 4.59
N LYS A 109 -36.59 13.29 5.52
CA LYS A 109 -35.31 13.88 5.85
C LYS A 109 -34.18 12.94 5.47
N VAL A 110 -33.11 13.50 4.93
CA VAL A 110 -31.88 12.77 4.65
C VAL A 110 -30.74 13.46 5.37
N THR A 111 -30.04 12.73 6.24
CA THR A 111 -28.83 13.24 6.86
C THR A 111 -27.64 12.72 6.05
N LEU A 112 -26.81 13.65 5.60
CA LEU A 112 -25.65 13.38 4.75
C LEU A 112 -24.38 13.97 5.37
N THR A 113 -23.25 13.41 4.95
CA THR A 113 -21.93 13.86 5.38
C THR A 113 -21.31 14.71 4.28
N THR A 114 -20.78 15.87 4.66
CA THR A 114 -20.17 16.83 3.73
C THR A 114 -18.66 16.84 3.83
N TYR A 115 -18.02 17.40 2.83
CA TYR A 115 -16.60 17.75 2.89
C TYR A 115 -16.31 18.60 4.11
N PRO A 116 -15.18 18.33 4.82
CA PRO A 116 -14.82 19.06 6.03
C PRO A 116 -14.33 20.46 5.70
N GLU A 117 -14.72 21.42 6.54
CA GLU A 117 -14.08 22.73 6.60
C GLU A 117 -12.80 22.60 7.43
N ILE A 118 -11.64 22.62 6.77
CA ILE A 118 -10.34 22.57 7.45
C ILE A 118 -9.64 23.91 7.39
N GLU A 119 -8.82 24.17 8.41
CA GLU A 119 -7.84 25.23 8.42
C GLU A 119 -6.44 24.61 8.40
N ILE A 120 -5.52 25.22 7.68
CA ILE A 120 -4.10 24.82 7.65
C ILE A 120 -3.24 25.91 8.29
N GLY A 121 -2.10 25.49 8.86
CA GLY A 121 -1.13 26.42 9.44
C GLY A 121 -0.32 27.17 8.37
N GLU A 122 0.86 27.63 8.77
CA GLU A 122 1.80 28.24 7.82
C GLU A 122 2.31 27.19 6.85
N TYR A 123 2.10 27.40 5.54
CA TYR A 123 2.55 26.53 4.45
C TYR A 123 3.57 27.20 3.53
N LYS A 124 3.95 28.47 3.80
CA LYS A 124 5.02 29.21 3.12
C LYS A 124 6.23 29.32 4.04
N GLY A 125 7.43 29.20 3.46
CA GLY A 125 8.68 29.31 4.22
C GLY A 125 8.98 28.10 5.12
N LEU A 126 8.36 26.95 4.86
CA LEU A 126 8.66 25.70 5.55
C LEU A 126 10.13 25.33 5.38
N LYS A 127 10.75 24.82 6.42
CA LYS A 127 12.18 24.46 6.40
C LYS A 127 12.33 22.95 6.22
N VAL A 128 13.09 22.55 5.21
CA VAL A 128 13.38 21.15 4.92
C VAL A 128 14.85 20.94 4.68
N GLU A 129 15.38 19.82 5.11
CA GLU A 129 16.78 19.43 4.83
C GLU A 129 16.83 18.51 3.61
N LYS A 130 17.51 18.98 2.55
CA LYS A 130 17.77 18.16 1.36
C LYS A 130 18.84 17.12 1.67
N VAL A 131 18.51 15.84 1.54
CA VAL A 131 19.49 14.75 1.64
C VAL A 131 20.47 14.85 0.47
N SER A 132 21.76 14.71 0.74
CA SER A 132 22.79 14.76 -0.31
C SER A 132 22.60 13.64 -1.33
N ALA A 133 22.53 13.99 -2.60
CA ALA A 133 22.45 13.05 -3.73
C ALA A 133 23.83 12.62 -4.27
N THR A 134 24.92 12.96 -3.58
CA THR A 134 26.28 12.58 -3.99
C THR A 134 26.43 11.06 -4.03
N VAL A 135 26.98 10.56 -5.13
CA VAL A 135 27.34 9.15 -5.31
C VAL A 135 28.82 8.98 -5.04
N GLU A 136 29.16 8.15 -4.07
CA GLU A 136 30.55 7.82 -3.77
C GLU A 136 31.05 6.71 -4.71
N ASP A 137 32.36 6.73 -5.06
CA ASP A 137 32.96 5.72 -5.93
C ASP A 137 32.81 4.30 -5.33
N ALA A 138 32.76 4.17 -4.02
CA ALA A 138 32.52 2.90 -3.33
C ALA A 138 31.14 2.30 -3.66
N GLU A 139 30.12 3.12 -3.93
CA GLU A 139 28.78 2.65 -4.30
C GLU A 139 28.78 2.14 -5.75
N ILE A 140 29.51 2.82 -6.63
CA ILE A 140 29.71 2.39 -8.02
C ILE A 140 30.42 1.04 -8.04
N ASP A 141 31.53 0.93 -7.29
CA ASP A 141 32.31 -0.31 -7.21
C ASP A 141 31.48 -1.47 -6.58
N ALA A 142 30.61 -1.17 -5.60
CA ALA A 142 29.70 -2.15 -5.04
C ALA A 142 28.69 -2.67 -6.07
N GLN A 143 28.17 -1.77 -6.94
CA GLN A 143 27.24 -2.15 -8.01
C GLN A 143 27.95 -3.01 -9.06
N VAL A 144 29.15 -2.62 -9.48
CA VAL A 144 29.97 -3.41 -10.43
C VAL A 144 30.27 -4.79 -9.83
N LYS A 145 30.65 -4.85 -8.56
CA LYS A 145 30.87 -6.12 -7.85
C LYS A 145 29.62 -6.98 -7.80
N ALA A 146 28.44 -6.39 -7.50
CA ALA A 146 27.19 -7.13 -7.51
C ALA A 146 26.84 -7.68 -8.91
N MET A 147 27.22 -6.96 -9.97
CA MET A 147 27.09 -7.48 -11.33
C MET A 147 28.06 -8.65 -11.60
N ALA A 148 29.30 -8.57 -11.12
CA ALA A 148 30.26 -9.65 -11.21
C ALA A 148 29.81 -10.90 -10.42
N ASP A 149 29.25 -10.72 -9.22
CA ASP A 149 28.69 -11.80 -8.40
C ASP A 149 27.55 -12.54 -9.11
N ARG A 150 26.69 -11.82 -9.84
CA ARG A 150 25.58 -12.41 -10.62
C ARG A 150 26.07 -13.19 -11.84
N ASN A 151 27.19 -12.79 -12.40
CA ASN A 151 27.81 -13.42 -13.57
C ASN A 151 28.93 -14.39 -13.21
N ALA A 152 29.08 -14.72 -11.92
CA ALA A 152 30.06 -15.70 -11.45
C ALA A 152 29.81 -17.08 -12.06
N ARG A 153 30.87 -17.73 -12.52
CA ARG A 153 30.82 -19.11 -13.02
C ARG A 153 30.97 -20.08 -11.84
N VAL A 154 30.16 -21.12 -11.83
CA VAL A 154 30.28 -22.17 -10.83
C VAL A 154 31.14 -23.30 -11.45
N VAL A 155 32.30 -23.52 -10.85
CA VAL A 155 33.27 -24.50 -11.31
C VAL A 155 33.48 -25.58 -10.25
N SER A 156 33.49 -26.85 -10.63
CA SER A 156 33.78 -27.95 -9.70
C SER A 156 35.28 -28.00 -9.38
N VAL A 157 35.60 -28.23 -8.12
CA VAL A 157 36.97 -28.36 -7.61
C VAL A 157 37.12 -29.72 -6.98
N GLU A 158 38.06 -30.54 -7.52
CA GLU A 158 38.26 -31.92 -7.09
C GLU A 158 39.58 -32.14 -6.33
N ASP A 159 40.47 -31.15 -6.30
CA ASP A 159 41.86 -31.26 -5.86
C ASP A 159 42.14 -30.81 -4.46
N ARG A 160 41.10 -30.32 -3.73
CA ARG A 160 41.25 -29.80 -2.37
C ARG A 160 40.01 -30.02 -1.52
N ALA A 161 40.17 -29.89 -0.22
CA ALA A 161 39.10 -29.86 0.75
C ALA A 161 38.23 -28.60 0.61
N ALA A 162 36.97 -28.69 1.05
CA ALA A 162 36.00 -27.60 1.08
C ALA A 162 36.47 -26.45 2.00
N LYS A 163 36.20 -25.22 1.61
CA LYS A 163 36.50 -24.00 2.36
C LYS A 163 35.26 -23.16 2.53
N LEU A 164 35.26 -22.25 3.48
CA LEU A 164 34.22 -21.22 3.58
C LEU A 164 34.22 -20.38 2.28
N GLY A 165 33.03 -20.15 1.74
CA GLY A 165 32.78 -19.51 0.44
C GLY A 165 32.62 -20.50 -0.72
N ASP A 166 32.90 -21.80 -0.53
CA ASP A 166 32.61 -22.81 -1.53
C ASP A 166 31.16 -23.28 -1.46
N ILE A 167 30.62 -23.77 -2.57
CA ILE A 167 29.33 -24.44 -2.63
C ILE A 167 29.56 -25.94 -2.47
N ALA A 168 29.14 -26.50 -1.35
CA ALA A 168 29.19 -27.93 -1.09
C ALA A 168 27.87 -28.58 -1.52
N VAL A 169 27.95 -29.64 -2.32
CA VAL A 169 26.79 -30.49 -2.63
C VAL A 169 26.82 -31.66 -1.66
N ILE A 170 25.85 -31.71 -0.75
CA ILE A 170 25.83 -32.65 0.38
C ILE A 170 24.52 -33.43 0.45
N ASP A 171 24.62 -34.66 0.95
CA ASP A 171 23.49 -35.32 1.60
C ASP A 171 23.63 -35.10 3.10
N PHE A 172 22.51 -34.86 3.76
CA PHE A 172 22.49 -34.78 5.22
C PHE A 172 21.29 -35.46 5.81
N GLU A 173 21.43 -36.03 6.99
CA GLU A 173 20.36 -36.61 7.81
C GLU A 173 20.59 -36.29 9.29
N GLY A 174 19.63 -35.52 9.88
CA GLY A 174 19.69 -35.04 11.26
C GLY A 174 19.02 -35.97 12.26
N PHE A 175 19.64 -36.15 13.41
CA PHE A 175 19.16 -36.96 14.52
C PHE A 175 19.16 -36.13 15.80
N CYS A 176 18.03 -36.08 16.49
CA CYS A 176 17.89 -35.54 17.83
C CYS A 176 17.69 -36.72 18.81
N ASP A 177 18.51 -36.83 19.84
CA ASP A 177 18.50 -37.97 20.79
C ASP A 177 18.53 -39.35 20.09
N GLY A 178 19.17 -39.43 18.93
CA GLY A 178 19.31 -40.68 18.16
C GLY A 178 18.11 -41.02 17.28
N VAL A 179 17.10 -40.14 17.20
CA VAL A 179 15.90 -40.29 16.36
C VAL A 179 15.94 -39.27 15.23
N ALA A 180 15.73 -39.73 14.00
CA ALA A 180 15.62 -38.83 12.85
C ALA A 180 14.37 -37.94 12.97
N PHE A 181 14.45 -36.67 12.60
CA PHE A 181 13.35 -35.74 12.67
C PHE A 181 12.92 -35.23 11.27
N ASP A 182 11.66 -34.86 11.17
CA ASP A 182 11.10 -34.38 9.92
C ASP A 182 11.75 -33.04 9.49
N GLY A 183 12.11 -32.93 8.19
CA GLY A 183 12.82 -31.76 7.66
C GLY A 183 14.35 -31.79 7.89
N GLY A 184 14.87 -32.78 8.63
CA GLY A 184 16.32 -32.96 8.90
C GLY A 184 17.07 -33.70 7.79
N LYS A 185 16.44 -34.12 6.69
CA LYS A 185 17.06 -34.90 5.62
C LYS A 185 16.93 -34.26 4.24
N ALA A 186 18.03 -34.20 3.51
CA ALA A 186 18.04 -33.90 2.07
C ALA A 186 19.18 -34.63 1.38
N GLU A 187 19.01 -34.86 0.07
CA GLU A 187 20.01 -35.48 -0.80
C GLU A 187 20.37 -34.50 -1.93
N GLY A 188 21.68 -34.39 -2.25
CA GLY A 188 22.17 -33.51 -3.32
C GLY A 188 21.93 -32.00 -3.06
N HIS A 189 21.84 -31.61 -1.79
CA HIS A 189 21.60 -30.21 -1.44
C HIS A 189 22.84 -29.35 -1.67
N SER A 190 22.67 -28.23 -2.38
CA SER A 190 23.76 -27.27 -2.63
C SER A 190 23.75 -26.20 -1.55
N LEU A 191 24.83 -26.16 -0.75
CA LEU A 191 24.98 -25.24 0.37
C LEU A 191 26.25 -24.40 0.20
N GLU A 192 26.13 -23.09 0.21
CA GLU A 192 27.28 -22.18 0.25
C GLU A 192 27.79 -22.06 1.68
N LEU A 193 29.02 -22.56 1.90
CA LEU A 193 29.64 -22.60 3.23
C LEU A 193 30.00 -21.20 3.73
N GLY A 194 29.45 -20.79 4.86
CA GLY A 194 29.61 -19.44 5.41
C GLY A 194 28.50 -18.47 5.04
N SER A 195 27.45 -18.95 4.35
CA SER A 195 26.27 -18.14 4.01
C SER A 195 25.36 -17.83 5.19
N GLY A 196 25.41 -18.66 6.24
CA GLY A 196 24.53 -18.58 7.40
C GLY A 196 23.09 -19.03 7.10
N GLN A 197 22.87 -19.80 6.04
CA GLN A 197 21.56 -20.39 5.72
C GLN A 197 21.18 -21.52 6.66
N PHE A 198 22.18 -22.22 7.19
CA PHE A 198 22.00 -23.30 8.15
C PHE A 198 22.26 -22.80 9.58
N ILE A 199 21.92 -23.66 10.56
CA ILE A 199 22.11 -23.33 11.96
C ILE A 199 23.63 -23.13 12.29
N PRO A 200 23.95 -22.21 13.21
CA PRO A 200 25.35 -21.91 13.54
C PRO A 200 26.19 -23.14 13.87
N GLY A 201 27.36 -23.20 13.28
CA GLY A 201 28.28 -24.33 13.49
C GLY A 201 28.10 -25.48 12.48
N PHE A 202 27.08 -25.45 11.64
CA PHE A 202 26.84 -26.48 10.63
C PHE A 202 27.82 -26.34 9.44
N GLU A 203 27.87 -25.15 8.87
CA GLU A 203 28.66 -24.86 7.68
C GLU A 203 30.17 -24.86 7.96
N GLU A 204 30.56 -24.39 9.13
CA GLU A 204 31.95 -24.35 9.56
C GLU A 204 32.56 -25.75 9.76
N GLN A 205 31.74 -26.73 10.21
CA GLN A 205 32.21 -28.10 10.41
C GLN A 205 32.35 -28.87 9.11
N ILE A 206 31.68 -28.48 8.03
CA ILE A 206 31.85 -29.08 6.70
C ILE A 206 33.16 -28.61 6.04
N ALA A 207 33.60 -27.40 6.36
CA ALA A 207 34.85 -26.88 5.84
C ALA A 207 36.05 -27.78 6.34
N GLY A 208 36.91 -28.18 5.40
CA GLY A 208 38.06 -29.04 5.67
C GLY A 208 37.87 -30.49 5.24
N HIS A 209 36.67 -30.94 4.88
CA HIS A 209 36.41 -32.28 4.37
C HIS A 209 36.58 -32.36 2.86
N ASN A 210 36.89 -33.55 2.35
CA ASN A 210 37.11 -33.81 0.94
C ASN A 210 35.90 -34.46 0.29
N ILE A 211 35.83 -34.39 -1.02
CA ILE A 211 34.81 -35.08 -1.81
C ILE A 211 34.79 -36.56 -1.51
N GLY A 212 33.61 -37.10 -1.26
CA GLY A 212 33.39 -38.49 -0.88
C GLY A 212 33.46 -38.80 0.60
N ASP A 213 33.86 -37.84 1.45
CA ASP A 213 33.89 -38.03 2.92
C ASP A 213 32.46 -38.18 3.45
N GLU A 214 32.31 -39.13 4.38
CA GLU A 214 31.14 -39.34 5.22
C GLU A 214 31.52 -39.06 6.66
N PHE A 215 30.85 -38.12 7.32
CA PHE A 215 31.20 -37.67 8.65
C PHE A 215 29.98 -37.18 9.42
N ASP A 216 30.10 -37.15 10.74
CA ASP A 216 29.07 -36.64 11.62
C ASP A 216 29.49 -35.26 12.13
N ILE A 217 28.53 -34.30 12.13
CA ILE A 217 28.71 -33.01 12.77
C ILE A 217 27.71 -32.85 13.91
N THR A 218 28.10 -32.13 14.94
CA THR A 218 27.26 -31.87 16.10
C THR A 218 26.97 -30.37 16.17
N VAL A 219 25.68 -30.00 16.18
CA VAL A 219 25.23 -28.61 16.24
C VAL A 219 24.08 -28.45 17.22
N THR A 220 23.96 -27.27 17.81
CA THR A 220 22.87 -26.94 18.73
C THR A 220 21.92 -25.97 18.07
N PHE A 221 20.64 -26.30 18.04
CA PHE A 221 19.60 -25.38 17.53
C PHE A 221 19.50 -24.14 18.43
N PRO A 222 19.27 -22.94 17.86
CA PRO A 222 18.99 -21.74 18.63
C PRO A 222 17.77 -21.91 19.54
N GLU A 223 17.77 -21.23 20.70
CA GLU A 223 16.63 -21.29 21.65
C GLU A 223 15.32 -20.70 21.06
N ASP A 224 15.43 -19.83 20.10
CA ASP A 224 14.31 -19.18 19.39
C ASP A 224 13.94 -19.87 18.06
N TYR A 225 14.35 -21.12 17.87
CA TYR A 225 14.03 -21.86 16.64
C TYR A 225 12.55 -22.19 16.56
N GLY A 226 11.96 -22.02 15.37
CA GLY A 226 10.51 -22.13 15.14
C GLY A 226 9.88 -23.51 15.44
N ALA A 227 10.67 -24.58 15.54
CA ALA A 227 10.21 -25.91 15.97
C ALA A 227 10.55 -26.10 17.45
N GLU A 228 9.56 -26.02 18.35
CA GLU A 228 9.71 -26.15 19.79
C GLU A 228 10.39 -27.46 20.22
N ASP A 229 10.19 -28.54 19.44
CA ASP A 229 10.78 -29.87 19.71
C ASP A 229 12.29 -29.91 19.45
N LEU A 230 12.85 -28.95 18.73
CA LEU A 230 14.29 -28.87 18.39
C LEU A 230 15.00 -27.69 19.06
N ALA A 231 14.28 -26.67 19.53
CA ALA A 231 14.84 -25.46 20.11
C ALA A 231 15.78 -25.79 21.32
N GLY A 232 17.01 -25.27 21.27
CA GLY A 232 18.05 -25.47 22.30
C GLY A 232 18.61 -26.86 22.38
N LYS A 233 18.21 -27.80 21.51
CA LYS A 233 18.71 -29.18 21.56
C LYS A 233 19.95 -29.37 20.73
N GLU A 234 20.84 -30.24 21.23
CA GLU A 234 22.01 -30.76 20.52
C GLU A 234 21.56 -31.86 19.54
N THR A 235 21.99 -31.75 18.28
CA THR A 235 21.64 -32.65 17.20
C THR A 235 22.88 -33.10 16.45
N VAL A 236 22.85 -34.33 15.97
CA VAL A 236 23.92 -34.91 15.15
C VAL A 236 23.42 -35.06 13.73
N PHE A 237 24.17 -34.49 12.78
CA PHE A 237 23.89 -34.64 11.35
C PHE A 237 24.94 -35.54 10.71
N LYS A 238 24.49 -36.58 10.03
CA LYS A 238 25.32 -37.39 9.15
C LYS A 238 25.40 -36.73 7.82
N ILE A 239 26.59 -36.42 7.34
CA ILE A 239 26.83 -35.69 6.13
C ILE A 239 27.66 -36.54 5.17
N LYS A 240 27.31 -36.49 3.90
CA LYS A 240 28.11 -37.01 2.80
C LYS A 240 28.38 -35.88 1.81
N LEU A 241 29.64 -35.57 1.56
CA LEU A 241 30.06 -34.52 0.63
C LEU A 241 30.26 -35.12 -0.77
N HIS A 242 29.43 -34.70 -1.74
CA HIS A 242 29.48 -35.21 -3.12
C HIS A 242 30.37 -34.39 -4.01
N GLU A 243 30.20 -33.05 -3.98
CA GLU A 243 30.90 -32.13 -4.87
C GLU A 243 31.26 -30.86 -4.10
N ILE A 244 32.39 -30.27 -4.51
CA ILE A 244 32.80 -28.93 -4.08
C ILE A 244 32.80 -28.06 -5.33
N LYS A 245 32.08 -26.95 -5.29
CA LYS A 245 32.02 -25.96 -6.38
C LYS A 245 32.46 -24.61 -5.85
N VAL A 246 33.14 -23.86 -6.70
CA VAL A 246 33.62 -22.50 -6.37
C VAL A 246 32.94 -21.52 -7.31
N ARG A 247 32.55 -20.38 -6.79
CA ARG A 247 32.15 -19.24 -7.59
C ARG A 247 33.40 -18.50 -8.05
N GLU A 248 33.73 -18.64 -9.33
CA GLU A 248 34.75 -17.83 -9.96
C GLU A 248 34.14 -16.54 -10.47
N LEU A 249 34.53 -15.43 -9.85
CA LEU A 249 34.14 -14.10 -10.30
C LEU A 249 34.90 -13.77 -11.58
N PRO A 250 34.23 -13.16 -12.59
CA PRO A 250 34.92 -12.64 -13.77
C PRO A 250 35.88 -11.52 -13.34
N GLU A 251 36.98 -11.36 -14.04
CA GLU A 251 37.84 -10.18 -13.90
C GLU A 251 37.05 -8.95 -14.32
N ILE A 252 37.13 -7.88 -13.48
CA ILE A 252 36.38 -6.64 -13.71
C ILE A 252 37.22 -5.75 -14.64
N ASP A 253 37.08 -5.97 -15.93
CA ASP A 253 37.78 -5.30 -17.01
C ASP A 253 36.83 -4.87 -18.15
N ASP A 254 37.36 -4.48 -19.30
CA ASP A 254 36.56 -4.04 -20.43
C ASP A 254 35.82 -5.21 -21.11
N GLU A 255 36.33 -6.46 -21.01
CA GLU A 255 35.62 -7.64 -21.50
C GLU A 255 34.39 -7.93 -20.64
N PHE A 256 34.55 -7.82 -19.33
CA PHE A 256 33.41 -7.92 -18.41
C PHE A 256 32.31 -6.87 -18.73
N ALA A 257 32.69 -5.60 -18.99
CA ALA A 257 31.75 -4.59 -19.35
C ALA A 257 30.92 -4.93 -20.58
N LYS A 258 31.52 -5.52 -21.62
CA LYS A 258 30.85 -6.00 -22.85
C LYS A 258 29.91 -7.18 -22.57
N ASP A 259 30.31 -8.07 -21.67
CA ASP A 259 29.54 -9.28 -21.36
C ASP A 259 28.23 -8.93 -20.56
N VAL A 260 28.28 -7.90 -19.71
CA VAL A 260 27.18 -7.58 -18.80
C VAL A 260 26.36 -6.35 -19.20
N SER A 261 26.78 -5.63 -20.24
CA SER A 261 26.15 -4.37 -20.65
C SER A 261 26.32 -4.09 -22.15
N GLU A 262 25.79 -2.96 -22.60
CA GLU A 262 25.93 -2.44 -23.96
C GLU A 262 27.22 -1.63 -24.17
N PHE A 263 28.05 -1.47 -23.12
CA PHE A 263 29.24 -0.61 -23.14
C PHE A 263 30.51 -1.39 -23.54
N ASP A 264 31.39 -0.71 -24.24
CA ASP A 264 32.66 -1.31 -24.72
C ASP A 264 33.76 -1.27 -23.66
N THR A 265 33.64 -0.39 -22.63
CA THR A 265 34.68 -0.22 -21.63
C THR A 265 34.08 -0.17 -20.19
N LEU A 266 34.89 -0.63 -19.23
CA LEU A 266 34.52 -0.54 -17.80
C LEU A 266 34.29 0.92 -17.34
N ALA A 267 35.01 1.88 -17.94
CA ALA A 267 34.86 3.30 -17.65
C ALA A 267 33.46 3.81 -18.06
N GLU A 268 32.96 3.40 -19.24
CA GLU A 268 31.61 3.76 -19.70
C GLU A 268 30.53 3.10 -18.83
N LEU A 269 30.68 1.83 -18.49
CA LEU A 269 29.78 1.14 -17.58
C LEU A 269 29.70 1.84 -16.22
N LYS A 270 30.86 2.21 -15.63
CA LYS A 270 30.90 2.95 -14.36
C LYS A 270 30.28 4.36 -14.46
N ALA A 271 30.44 5.03 -15.61
CA ALA A 271 29.80 6.32 -15.87
C ALA A 271 28.27 6.22 -15.92
N ASP A 272 27.75 5.22 -16.63
CA ASP A 272 26.31 4.93 -16.70
C ASP A 272 25.72 4.57 -15.31
N ILE A 273 26.41 3.68 -14.57
CA ILE A 273 26.01 3.35 -13.19
C ILE A 273 25.97 4.59 -12.32
N LYS A 274 26.98 5.47 -12.42
CA LYS A 274 27.03 6.72 -11.69
C LYS A 274 25.87 7.65 -12.05
N GLU A 275 25.58 7.79 -13.33
CA GLU A 275 24.46 8.59 -13.82
C GLU A 275 23.12 8.06 -13.27
N LYS A 276 22.86 6.75 -13.39
CA LYS A 276 21.65 6.11 -12.87
C LYS A 276 21.52 6.22 -11.34
N LEU A 277 22.60 6.01 -10.61
CA LEU A 277 22.60 6.18 -9.14
C LEU A 277 22.36 7.63 -8.75
N THR A 278 22.95 8.59 -9.47
CA THR A 278 22.74 10.02 -9.22
C THR A 278 21.29 10.39 -9.47
N ALA A 279 20.72 10.01 -10.63
CA ALA A 279 19.33 10.27 -10.96
C ALA A 279 18.36 9.64 -9.93
N ASN A 280 18.64 8.42 -9.48
CA ASN A 280 17.82 7.76 -8.46
C ASN A 280 17.92 8.47 -7.09
N LYS A 281 19.12 8.91 -6.69
CA LYS A 281 19.31 9.65 -5.44
C LYS A 281 18.69 11.04 -5.48
N GLU A 282 18.80 11.73 -6.61
CA GLU A 282 18.14 13.03 -6.82
C GLU A 282 16.63 12.90 -6.71
N LYS A 283 16.06 11.91 -7.40
CA LYS A 283 14.62 11.63 -7.32
C LYS A 283 14.17 11.27 -5.90
N ALA A 284 14.92 10.42 -5.20
CA ALA A 284 14.63 10.06 -3.81
C ALA A 284 14.76 11.26 -2.86
N ALA A 285 15.73 12.17 -3.10
CA ALA A 285 15.89 13.39 -2.33
C ALA A 285 14.74 14.38 -2.57
N GLU A 286 14.24 14.49 -3.81
CA GLU A 286 13.07 15.29 -4.14
C GLU A 286 11.81 14.74 -3.48
N GLU A 287 11.57 13.44 -3.60
CA GLU A 287 10.45 12.77 -2.94
C GLU A 287 10.50 12.92 -1.41
N ALA A 288 11.70 12.87 -0.81
CA ALA A 288 11.87 13.08 0.62
C ALA A 288 11.53 14.52 1.04
N ILE A 289 11.94 15.52 0.24
CA ILE A 289 11.58 16.92 0.46
C ILE A 289 10.06 17.09 0.38
N GLU A 290 9.42 16.54 -0.65
CA GLU A 290 7.97 16.61 -0.80
C GLU A 290 7.25 16.01 0.40
N ASN A 291 7.66 14.80 0.79
CA ASN A 291 7.05 14.11 1.92
C ASN A 291 7.22 14.86 3.24
N ASP A 292 8.37 15.50 3.47
CA ASP A 292 8.61 16.27 4.69
C ASP A 292 7.78 17.57 4.69
N LEU A 293 7.76 18.32 3.57
CA LEU A 293 6.92 19.51 3.42
C LEU A 293 5.45 19.21 3.66
N VAL A 294 4.98 18.13 3.05
CA VAL A 294 3.61 17.66 3.17
C VAL A 294 3.31 17.21 4.61
N GLY A 295 4.23 16.47 5.23
CA GLY A 295 4.09 16.05 6.63
C GLY A 295 3.88 17.25 7.56
N GLN A 296 4.69 18.31 7.42
CA GLN A 296 4.57 19.53 8.23
C GLN A 296 3.21 20.23 8.02
N ILE A 297 2.69 20.25 6.78
CA ILE A 297 1.38 20.85 6.48
C ILE A 297 0.26 19.99 7.06
N VAL A 298 0.32 18.67 6.88
CA VAL A 298 -0.66 17.71 7.40
C VAL A 298 -0.76 17.79 8.92
N ASP A 299 0.36 17.92 9.61
CA ASP A 299 0.40 18.07 11.07
C ASP A 299 -0.19 19.40 11.55
N SER A 300 -0.28 20.40 10.68
CA SER A 300 -0.84 21.71 10.96
C SER A 300 -2.36 21.80 10.77
N ILE A 301 -2.98 20.76 10.18
CA ILE A 301 -4.42 20.74 9.87
C ILE A 301 -5.24 20.86 11.18
N LYS A 302 -6.20 21.77 11.15
CA LYS A 302 -7.22 21.93 12.19
C LYS A 302 -8.60 21.74 11.58
N GLY A 303 -9.43 20.99 12.26
CA GLY A 303 -10.78 20.67 11.81
C GLY A 303 -11.09 19.19 12.02
N GLU A 304 -12.34 18.84 11.97
CA GLU A 304 -12.81 17.46 12.12
C GLU A 304 -13.00 16.85 10.73
N ILE A 305 -12.25 15.81 10.42
CA ILE A 305 -12.37 15.09 9.15
C ILE A 305 -13.31 13.90 9.36
N PRO A 306 -14.37 13.78 8.54
CA PRO A 306 -15.31 12.67 8.65
C PRO A 306 -14.65 11.31 8.49
N GLU A 307 -15.02 10.37 9.34
CA GLU A 307 -14.53 8.98 9.30
C GLU A 307 -14.77 8.31 7.94
N ALA A 308 -15.90 8.64 7.31
CA ALA A 308 -16.24 8.12 5.98
C ALA A 308 -15.20 8.45 4.90
N MET A 309 -14.47 9.56 5.01
CA MET A 309 -13.38 9.86 4.07
C MET A 309 -12.22 8.88 4.22
N TYR A 310 -11.87 8.55 5.46
CA TYR A 310 -10.82 7.57 5.75
C TYR A 310 -11.21 6.17 5.28
N GLU A 311 -12.45 5.76 5.57
CA GLU A 311 -12.99 4.47 5.14
C GLU A 311 -13.05 4.34 3.61
N ASN A 312 -13.49 5.39 2.91
CA ASN A 312 -13.54 5.42 1.47
C ASN A 312 -12.13 5.28 0.87
N ARG A 313 -11.15 6.03 1.38
CA ARG A 313 -9.76 5.93 0.90
C ARG A 313 -9.15 4.58 1.23
N LEU A 314 -9.42 4.04 2.41
CA LEU A 314 -8.97 2.72 2.81
C LEU A 314 -9.51 1.63 1.88
N ASN A 315 -10.81 1.65 1.60
CA ASN A 315 -11.42 0.71 0.67
C ASN A 315 -10.83 0.82 -0.73
N GLN A 316 -10.65 2.04 -1.22
CA GLN A 316 -9.99 2.28 -2.51
C GLN A 316 -8.55 1.74 -2.52
N SER A 317 -7.78 1.94 -1.44
CA SER A 317 -6.41 1.42 -1.33
C SER A 317 -6.36 -0.12 -1.35
N VAL A 318 -7.35 -0.76 -0.73
CA VAL A 318 -7.50 -2.23 -0.78
C VAL A 318 -7.83 -2.70 -2.20
N GLU A 319 -8.72 -2.00 -2.92
CA GLU A 319 -9.06 -2.31 -4.31
C GLU A 319 -7.86 -2.12 -5.24
N GLU A 320 -7.10 -1.02 -5.09
CA GLU A 320 -5.87 -0.76 -5.83
C GLU A 320 -4.83 -1.87 -5.61
N PHE A 321 -4.69 -2.33 -4.36
CA PHE A 321 -3.81 -3.44 -3.99
C PHE A 321 -4.28 -4.76 -4.61
N ALA A 322 -5.57 -5.07 -4.53
CA ALA A 322 -6.16 -6.26 -5.14
C ALA A 322 -5.95 -6.28 -6.66
N TYR A 323 -6.13 -5.14 -7.34
CA TYR A 323 -5.89 -5.01 -8.77
C TYR A 323 -4.41 -5.26 -9.12
N ARG A 324 -3.48 -4.74 -8.31
CA ARG A 324 -2.04 -4.96 -8.47
C ARG A 324 -1.68 -6.44 -8.33
N LEU A 325 -2.23 -7.13 -7.34
CA LEU A 325 -2.06 -8.57 -7.18
C LEU A 325 -2.59 -9.34 -8.38
N GLN A 326 -3.77 -8.97 -8.87
CA GLN A 326 -4.39 -9.60 -10.03
C GLN A 326 -3.52 -9.47 -11.29
N SER A 327 -2.86 -8.32 -11.48
CA SER A 327 -1.92 -8.12 -12.59
C SER A 327 -0.69 -9.05 -12.52
N GLN A 328 -0.37 -9.56 -11.32
CA GLN A 328 0.69 -10.53 -11.06
C GLN A 328 0.17 -11.99 -11.01
N GLY A 329 -1.11 -12.20 -11.31
CA GLY A 329 -1.73 -13.53 -11.31
C GLY A 329 -2.13 -14.05 -9.93
N LEU A 330 -2.19 -13.19 -8.91
CA LEU A 330 -2.58 -13.54 -7.54
C LEU A 330 -3.85 -12.78 -7.15
N ASP A 331 -4.79 -13.42 -6.47
CA ASP A 331 -5.95 -12.76 -5.88
C ASP A 331 -5.72 -12.40 -4.40
N LEU A 332 -6.50 -11.43 -3.91
CA LEU A 332 -6.37 -10.93 -2.54
C LEU A 332 -6.63 -12.01 -1.48
N ASP A 333 -7.61 -12.88 -1.71
CA ASP A 333 -7.97 -13.94 -0.75
C ASP A 333 -6.83 -14.97 -0.61
N THR A 334 -6.19 -15.30 -1.73
CA THR A 334 -5.03 -16.20 -1.74
C THR A 334 -3.83 -15.55 -1.04
N TYR A 335 -3.58 -14.26 -1.30
CA TYR A 335 -2.53 -13.51 -0.61
C TYR A 335 -2.74 -13.50 0.91
N LEU A 336 -3.97 -13.19 1.37
CA LEU A 336 -4.31 -13.17 2.80
C LEU A 336 -4.13 -14.57 3.46
N LYS A 337 -4.45 -15.65 2.75
CA LYS A 337 -4.17 -17.01 3.23
C LYS A 337 -2.69 -17.30 3.36
N TYR A 338 -1.87 -16.91 2.39
CA TYR A 338 -0.42 -17.11 2.46
C TYR A 338 0.23 -16.31 3.59
N THR A 339 -0.28 -15.11 3.87
CA THR A 339 0.23 -14.25 4.95
C THR A 339 -0.41 -14.54 6.31
N ASN A 340 -1.36 -15.51 6.37
CA ASN A 340 -2.13 -15.84 7.56
C ASN A 340 -2.78 -14.61 8.23
N SER A 341 -3.31 -13.68 7.40
CA SER A 341 -3.91 -12.43 7.84
C SER A 341 -5.39 -12.39 7.48
N SER A 342 -6.20 -11.68 8.30
CA SER A 342 -7.59 -11.37 7.95
C SER A 342 -7.67 -10.09 7.11
N ILE A 343 -8.81 -9.86 6.45
CA ILE A 343 -9.05 -8.62 5.72
C ILE A 343 -9.10 -7.41 6.66
N GLU A 344 -9.59 -7.60 7.90
CA GLU A 344 -9.62 -6.58 8.94
C GLU A 344 -8.20 -6.19 9.41
N ASP A 345 -7.32 -7.18 9.64
CA ASP A 345 -5.92 -6.93 10.01
C ASP A 345 -5.20 -6.19 8.88
N PHE A 346 -5.46 -6.62 7.64
CA PHE A 346 -4.90 -5.96 6.45
C PHE A 346 -5.37 -4.50 6.34
N LYS A 347 -6.68 -4.24 6.47
CA LYS A 347 -7.23 -2.88 6.51
C LYS A 347 -6.63 -2.06 7.65
N THR A 348 -6.49 -2.64 8.84
CA THR A 348 -5.89 -1.98 10.00
C THR A 348 -4.44 -1.57 9.71
N SER A 349 -3.67 -2.41 9.04
CA SER A 349 -2.28 -2.10 8.65
C SER A 349 -2.18 -0.97 7.62
N MET A 350 -3.16 -0.86 6.71
CA MET A 350 -3.19 0.19 5.67
C MET A 350 -3.79 1.52 6.16
N ARG A 351 -4.55 1.50 7.26
CA ARG A 351 -5.28 2.66 7.77
C ARG A 351 -4.42 3.91 7.99
N PRO A 352 -3.23 3.86 8.65
CA PRO A 352 -2.40 5.05 8.84
C PRO A 352 -2.00 5.72 7.53
N GLN A 353 -1.72 4.92 6.49
CA GLN A 353 -1.39 5.42 5.16
C GLN A 353 -2.60 6.09 4.51
N ALA A 354 -3.79 5.48 4.58
CA ALA A 354 -5.02 6.04 4.03
C ALA A 354 -5.39 7.37 4.72
N GLU A 355 -5.27 7.44 6.05
CA GLU A 355 -5.49 8.67 6.83
C GLU A 355 -4.51 9.78 6.42
N GLY A 356 -3.23 9.44 6.24
CA GLY A 356 -2.22 10.37 5.75
C GLY A 356 -2.56 10.92 4.36
N GLN A 357 -3.00 10.05 3.45
CA GLN A 357 -3.39 10.43 2.09
C GLN A 357 -4.63 11.35 2.04
N VAL A 358 -5.64 11.09 2.88
CA VAL A 358 -6.82 11.96 3.00
C VAL A 358 -6.42 13.35 3.52
N LYS A 359 -5.66 13.41 4.59
CA LYS A 359 -5.17 14.68 5.16
C LYS A 359 -4.33 15.44 4.14
N PHE A 360 -3.42 14.74 3.47
CA PHE A 360 -2.60 15.30 2.40
C PHE A 360 -3.46 15.94 1.30
N ARG A 361 -4.44 15.20 0.76
CA ARG A 361 -5.31 15.69 -0.29
C ARG A 361 -6.07 16.94 0.14
N LEU A 362 -6.69 16.90 1.34
CA LEU A 362 -7.42 18.03 1.91
C LEU A 362 -6.54 19.27 2.11
N ALA A 363 -5.30 19.07 2.59
CA ALA A 363 -4.36 20.17 2.78
C ALA A 363 -4.01 20.86 1.46
N LEU A 364 -3.75 20.09 0.41
CA LEU A 364 -3.44 20.63 -0.91
C LEU A 364 -4.64 21.32 -1.56
N GLU A 365 -5.84 20.74 -1.46
CA GLU A 365 -7.08 21.36 -1.93
C GLU A 365 -7.32 22.70 -1.22
N LYS A 366 -7.00 22.79 0.08
CA LYS A 366 -7.09 24.05 0.82
C LYS A 366 -6.08 25.09 0.33
N ILE A 367 -4.87 24.69 -0.02
CA ILE A 367 -3.86 25.59 -0.62
C ILE A 367 -4.29 26.05 -2.00
N VAL A 368 -4.85 25.15 -2.83
CA VAL A 368 -5.43 25.48 -4.13
C VAL A 368 -6.49 26.58 -3.98
N GLU A 369 -7.36 26.45 -2.98
CA GLU A 369 -8.40 27.44 -2.67
C GLU A 369 -7.78 28.79 -2.24
N LEU A 370 -6.86 28.78 -1.29
CA LEU A 370 -6.25 29.98 -0.72
C LEU A 370 -5.41 30.76 -1.73
N GLU A 371 -4.66 30.07 -2.60
CA GLU A 371 -3.80 30.67 -3.62
C GLU A 371 -4.49 30.83 -4.98
N ASN A 372 -5.77 30.40 -5.09
CA ASN A 372 -6.55 30.42 -6.33
C ASN A 372 -5.82 29.75 -7.50
N ILE A 373 -5.17 28.62 -7.23
CA ILE A 373 -4.42 27.84 -8.23
C ILE A 373 -5.42 27.18 -9.19
N LYS A 374 -5.20 27.32 -10.50
CA LYS A 374 -6.08 26.73 -11.51
C LYS A 374 -5.26 26.05 -12.60
N ALA A 375 -5.84 24.99 -13.15
CA ALA A 375 -5.36 24.41 -14.40
C ALA A 375 -5.81 25.28 -15.58
N ASP A 376 -4.96 25.49 -16.55
CA ASP A 376 -5.32 26.11 -17.82
C ASP A 376 -5.62 25.07 -18.90
N GLU A 377 -6.11 25.51 -20.07
CA GLU A 377 -6.44 24.59 -21.16
C GLU A 377 -5.23 23.80 -21.66
N LYS A 378 -4.04 24.38 -21.59
CA LYS A 378 -2.80 23.73 -22.02
C LYS A 378 -2.41 22.60 -21.06
N ASP A 379 -2.51 22.84 -19.75
CA ASP A 379 -2.28 21.82 -18.74
C ASP A 379 -3.20 20.61 -18.92
N LEU A 380 -4.49 20.88 -19.23
CA LEU A 380 -5.48 19.83 -19.48
C LEU A 380 -5.12 19.00 -20.72
N GLU A 381 -4.71 19.65 -21.81
CA GLU A 381 -4.31 18.96 -23.04
C GLU A 381 -3.06 18.09 -22.79
N GLU A 382 -2.03 18.64 -22.16
CA GLU A 382 -0.80 17.92 -21.84
C GLU A 382 -1.08 16.68 -20.94
N GLN A 383 -1.98 16.84 -19.98
CA GLN A 383 -2.34 15.72 -19.08
C GLN A 383 -3.16 14.65 -19.82
N TYR A 384 -4.08 15.03 -20.71
CA TYR A 384 -4.81 14.08 -21.54
C TYR A 384 -3.89 13.33 -22.51
N GLU A 385 -2.90 14.02 -23.11
CA GLU A 385 -1.88 13.38 -23.97
C GLU A 385 -1.02 12.39 -23.19
N LYS A 386 -0.61 12.77 -22.00
CA LYS A 386 0.16 11.89 -21.10
C LYS A 386 -0.64 10.63 -20.75
N LEU A 387 -1.88 10.77 -20.30
CA LEU A 387 -2.75 9.65 -19.98
C LEU A 387 -3.00 8.76 -21.21
N ALA A 388 -3.22 9.34 -22.39
CA ALA A 388 -3.42 8.60 -23.63
C ALA A 388 -2.19 7.74 -23.97
N LYS A 389 -0.99 8.28 -23.77
CA LYS A 389 0.28 7.57 -23.98
C LYS A 389 0.49 6.46 -22.93
N ASP A 390 0.23 6.75 -21.65
CA ASP A 390 0.45 5.81 -20.55
C ASP A 390 -0.49 4.60 -20.62
N TYR A 391 -1.75 4.83 -21.04
CA TYR A 391 -2.75 3.76 -21.20
C TYR A 391 -2.81 3.17 -22.62
N GLY A 392 -2.07 3.73 -23.58
CA GLY A 392 -2.11 3.29 -24.99
C GLY A 392 -3.49 3.47 -25.63
N MET A 393 -4.24 4.50 -25.22
CA MET A 393 -5.61 4.79 -25.68
C MET A 393 -5.67 6.08 -26.47
N GLU A 394 -6.72 6.22 -27.30
CA GLU A 394 -7.01 7.48 -28.01
C GLU A 394 -7.49 8.55 -27.04
N ILE A 395 -7.05 9.81 -27.23
CA ILE A 395 -7.35 10.96 -26.35
C ILE A 395 -8.86 11.15 -26.18
N GLU A 396 -9.65 10.97 -27.25
CA GLU A 396 -11.11 11.10 -27.23
C GLU A 396 -11.76 10.11 -26.27
N LYS A 397 -11.22 8.90 -26.15
CA LYS A 397 -11.73 7.88 -25.21
C LYS A 397 -11.42 8.25 -23.77
N ILE A 398 -10.24 8.82 -23.52
CA ILE A 398 -9.88 9.32 -22.20
C ILE A 398 -10.76 10.50 -21.81
N LYS A 399 -10.96 11.47 -22.72
CA LYS A 399 -11.86 12.63 -22.48
C LYS A 399 -13.31 12.22 -22.21
N ALA A 400 -13.78 11.14 -22.83
CA ALA A 400 -15.12 10.61 -22.57
C ALA A 400 -15.23 9.87 -21.23
N ALA A 401 -14.13 9.26 -20.75
CA ALA A 401 -14.11 8.51 -19.52
C ALA A 401 -13.84 9.39 -18.28
N ILE A 402 -13.03 10.43 -18.42
CA ILE A 402 -12.64 11.31 -17.30
C ILE A 402 -13.06 12.74 -17.59
N PRO A 403 -13.97 13.33 -16.80
CA PRO A 403 -14.40 14.72 -16.95
C PRO A 403 -13.24 15.70 -16.79
N ALA A 404 -13.28 16.81 -17.53
CA ALA A 404 -12.24 17.84 -17.50
C ALA A 404 -12.07 18.47 -16.11
N ASP A 405 -13.16 18.61 -15.37
CA ASP A 405 -13.13 19.18 -14.02
C ASP A 405 -12.31 18.31 -13.04
N ALA A 406 -12.43 16.98 -13.13
CA ALA A 406 -11.67 16.06 -12.29
C ALA A 406 -10.16 16.13 -12.57
N ILE A 407 -9.80 16.22 -13.86
CA ILE A 407 -8.39 16.40 -14.25
C ILE A 407 -7.87 17.78 -13.82
N ALA A 408 -8.70 18.83 -13.96
CA ALA A 408 -8.32 20.17 -13.53
C ALA A 408 -8.02 20.24 -12.02
N GLU A 409 -8.81 19.55 -11.20
CA GLU A 409 -8.57 19.44 -9.75
C GLU A 409 -7.24 18.73 -9.46
N ASP A 410 -6.94 17.64 -10.13
CA ASP A 410 -5.69 16.89 -9.93
C ASP A 410 -4.46 17.71 -10.39
N ILE A 411 -4.56 18.42 -11.50
CA ILE A 411 -3.50 19.34 -11.95
C ILE A 411 -3.29 20.47 -10.94
N ALA A 412 -4.38 21.06 -10.43
CA ALA A 412 -4.29 22.13 -9.45
C ALA A 412 -3.61 21.66 -8.15
N VAL A 413 -3.91 20.43 -7.70
CA VAL A 413 -3.25 19.80 -6.56
C VAL A 413 -1.75 19.57 -6.85
N GLY A 414 -1.39 19.12 -8.05
CA GLY A 414 0.02 19.02 -8.47
C GLY A 414 0.74 20.36 -8.43
N LYS A 415 0.13 21.40 -9.00
CA LYS A 415 0.67 22.78 -8.95
C LYS A 415 0.80 23.33 -7.52
N ALA A 416 -0.07 22.90 -6.60
CA ALA A 416 0.05 23.28 -5.19
C ALA A 416 1.30 22.67 -4.52
N ILE A 417 1.70 21.45 -4.90
CA ILE A 417 2.94 20.85 -4.44
C ILE A 417 4.16 21.67 -4.93
N ASP A 418 4.16 21.99 -6.23
CA ASP A 418 5.23 22.82 -6.81
C ASP A 418 5.29 24.21 -6.13
N PHE A 419 4.14 24.83 -5.88
CA PHE A 419 4.05 26.10 -5.17
C PHE A 419 4.64 26.02 -3.75
N ILE A 420 4.37 24.95 -3.01
CA ILE A 420 4.94 24.72 -1.67
C ILE A 420 6.45 24.58 -1.75
N LYS A 421 6.96 23.81 -2.71
CA LYS A 421 8.41 23.62 -2.94
C LYS A 421 9.11 24.93 -3.25
N GLU A 422 8.55 25.73 -4.16
CA GLU A 422 9.12 27.03 -4.55
C GLU A 422 9.19 28.03 -3.39
N ASN A 423 8.24 27.94 -2.45
CA ASN A 423 8.19 28.81 -1.27
C ASN A 423 8.89 28.20 -0.04
N ALA A 424 9.44 26.99 -0.14
CA ALA A 424 10.16 26.34 0.96
C ALA A 424 11.60 26.84 1.10
N VAL A 425 12.11 26.80 2.31
CA VAL A 425 13.53 27.06 2.62
C VAL A 425 14.26 25.72 2.68
N ILE A 426 14.83 25.33 1.53
CA ILE A 426 15.56 24.08 1.42
C ILE A 426 17.00 24.31 1.86
N THR A 427 17.45 23.62 2.92
CA THR A 427 18.82 23.65 3.41
C THR A 427 19.51 22.33 3.08
N GLU A 428 20.77 22.37 2.62
CA GLU A 428 21.52 21.13 2.39
C GLU A 428 21.86 20.49 3.74
N ALA A 429 21.49 19.22 3.90
CA ALA A 429 21.90 18.43 5.05
C ALA A 429 23.43 18.26 5.03
N ALA A 430 24.10 18.58 6.13
CA ALA A 430 25.51 18.26 6.27
C ALA A 430 25.72 16.74 6.10
N PRO A 431 26.74 16.29 5.36
CA PRO A 431 26.97 14.87 5.14
C PRO A 431 27.08 14.14 6.47
N LYS A 432 26.14 13.25 6.78
CA LYS A 432 26.21 12.38 7.96
C LYS A 432 27.45 11.51 7.80
N LYS A 433 28.51 11.80 8.56
CA LYS A 433 29.67 10.92 8.69
C LYS A 433 29.13 9.56 9.18
N THR A 434 29.16 8.56 8.33
CA THR A 434 28.90 7.17 8.70
C THR A 434 29.78 6.82 9.87
N ALA A 435 29.21 6.68 11.06
CA ALA A 435 29.93 6.23 12.25
C ALA A 435 30.43 4.80 11.97
N LYS A 436 31.74 4.67 11.72
CA LYS A 436 32.43 3.37 11.75
C LYS A 436 32.13 2.72 13.09
N LYS A 437 31.30 1.67 13.08
CA LYS A 437 31.16 0.77 14.22
C LYS A 437 32.53 0.15 14.50
N SER A 438 33.27 0.75 15.44
CA SER A 438 34.47 0.16 15.97
C SER A 438 34.04 -1.05 16.81
N THR A 439 34.30 -2.24 16.32
CA THR A 439 34.32 -3.47 17.11
C THR A 439 35.45 -3.37 18.11
N ALA A 440 35.19 -2.76 19.26
CA ALA A 440 36.10 -2.80 20.41
C ALA A 440 35.99 -4.18 21.07
N LYS A 441 37.01 -5.00 20.82
CA LYS A 441 37.32 -6.23 21.48
C LYS A 441 37.46 -5.96 22.98
N LYS A 442 36.52 -6.38 23.80
CA LYS A 442 36.58 -6.30 25.24
C LYS A 442 37.37 -7.51 25.76
N THR A 443 38.64 -7.31 25.98
CA THR A 443 39.49 -8.24 26.70
C THR A 443 39.11 -8.22 28.17
N THR A 444 38.65 -9.33 28.67
CA THR A 444 38.48 -9.61 30.10
C THR A 444 39.85 -9.77 30.78
N SER A 445 40.15 -8.92 31.75
CA SER A 445 41.11 -9.23 32.79
C SER A 445 40.38 -9.32 34.13
N LYS A 446 40.40 -10.54 34.65
CA LYS A 446 40.10 -10.88 36.04
C LYS A 446 41.14 -10.28 36.94
N LYS A 447 40.77 -9.60 38.01
CA LYS A 447 41.50 -9.62 39.28
C LYS A 447 40.54 -9.39 40.44
N SER A 448 40.57 -10.37 41.29
CA SER A 448 40.10 -10.45 42.66
C SER A 448 40.48 -9.23 43.50
N ASP A 449 39.63 -8.81 44.44
CA ASP A 449 39.95 -8.90 45.86
C ASP A 449 38.75 -8.52 46.73
N GLU A 450 38.68 -9.25 47.79
CA GLU A 450 37.80 -9.34 48.94
C GLU A 450 37.67 -8.07 49.79
N GLU A 451 36.71 -8.20 50.72
CA GLU A 451 36.49 -7.44 51.97
C GLU A 451 35.68 -6.11 51.85
N ASN A 452 34.62 -5.96 52.53
CA ASN A 452 34.27 -6.11 53.92
C ASN A 452 32.77 -5.87 54.16
N ALA A 453 32.30 -6.61 55.12
CA ALA A 453 30.98 -6.55 55.72
C ALA A 453 30.75 -5.30 56.58
N LYS A 454 29.47 -5.16 56.95
CA LYS A 454 28.85 -4.52 58.13
C LYS A 454 28.23 -3.14 57.94
N ASP A 455 27.04 -3.11 58.20
CA ASP A 455 26.14 -2.81 59.29
C ASP A 455 25.04 -1.76 58.94
N ALA A 456 23.89 -2.18 59.43
CA ALA A 456 22.81 -1.36 60.03
C ALA A 456 21.99 -0.47 59.09
N GLU A 457 20.72 -0.57 59.00
CA GLU A 457 19.51 -0.82 59.75
C GLU A 457 18.35 -1.17 58.82
#